data_ea8a557215c8f5d87e9cf0d450168b62
#
_entry.id   ea8a557215c8f5d87e9cf0d450168b62
#
_cell.length_a   1.000
_cell.length_b   1.000
_cell.length_c   1.000
_cell.angle_alpha   90.00
_cell.angle_beta   90.00
_cell.angle_gamma   90.00
#
_symmetry.space_group_name_H-M   'P 1'
#
loop_
_entity.id
_entity.type
_entity.pdbx_description
1 polymer ?
#
loop_
_entity_poly.entity_id
_entity_poly.type
_entity_poly.pdbx_seq_one_letter_code
_entity_poly.pdbx_strand_id
1 'polypeptide(L)'
;MNNHGTQFIVMYDITDGRTLQKVAKEMERHGFERINYSVWLGLTNPAKDAGLKTRICELLKKPEAKNSKVYFFPIAHSSLAKMRTIDGKKPEDLDYWLMQRKTMFF
;
A
#
# COMPACT_ATOMS: atom_id res chain seq x y z
N MET A 1 -2.93 -21.79 8.82
CA MET A 1 -2.93 -21.17 8.72
C MET A 1 -3.01 -19.93 9.00
N ASN A 2 -2.51 -19.42 9.06
CA ASN A 2 -2.66 -18.22 9.65
C ASN A 2 -1.95 -17.14 8.92
N ASN A 3 -2.66 -16.20 8.40
CA ASN A 3 -2.12 -15.06 7.67
C ASN A 3 -1.93 -13.83 8.54
N HIS A 4 -1.93 -14.02 9.86
CA HIS A 4 -1.80 -12.89 10.76
C HIS A 4 -0.49 -12.17 10.56
N GLY A 5 0.51 -12.84 10.01
CA GLY A 5 1.81 -12.26 9.82
C GLY A 5 2.01 -11.53 8.52
N THR A 6 1.01 -11.48 7.63
CA THR A 6 1.20 -10.92 6.29
C THR A 6 0.44 -9.63 6.10
N GLN A 7 1.14 -8.64 5.60
CA GLN A 7 0.57 -7.38 5.15
C GLN A 7 1.00 -7.18 3.71
N PHE A 8 0.50 -6.15 3.06
CA PHE A 8 0.80 -5.90 1.66
C PHE A 8 1.29 -4.48 1.48
N ILE A 9 2.41 -4.35 0.79
CA ILE A 9 2.94 -3.05 0.41
C ILE A 9 2.50 -2.79 -1.03
N VAL A 10 1.98 -1.58 -1.28
CA VAL A 10 1.68 -1.11 -2.63
C VAL A 10 2.56 0.09 -2.87
N MET A 11 3.27 0.08 -4.00
CA MET A 11 4.12 1.20 -4.39
C MET A 11 3.89 1.50 -5.84
N TYR A 12 4.01 2.77 -6.22
CA TYR A 12 3.75 3.13 -7.59
C TYR A 12 4.66 4.24 -8.09
N ASP A 13 4.77 4.28 -9.41
CA ASP A 13 5.50 5.31 -10.13
C ASP A 13 4.52 5.91 -11.13
N ILE A 14 3.93 7.03 -10.76
CA ILE A 14 2.90 7.71 -11.55
C ILE A 14 3.31 9.17 -11.69
N THR A 15 3.53 9.61 -12.93
CA THR A 15 3.98 10.98 -13.18
C THR A 15 2.83 11.97 -13.36
N ASP A 16 1.69 11.50 -13.86
CA ASP A 16 0.54 12.38 -14.03
C ASP A 16 -0.10 12.68 -12.68
N GLY A 17 -0.15 13.95 -12.30
CA GLY A 17 -0.62 14.35 -10.98
C GLY A 17 -2.07 13.98 -10.69
N ARG A 18 -2.94 14.07 -11.70
CA ARG A 18 -4.35 13.70 -11.49
C ARG A 18 -4.52 12.21 -11.28
N THR A 19 -3.81 11.41 -12.08
CA THR A 19 -3.83 9.96 -11.94
C THR A 19 -3.31 9.58 -10.57
N LEU A 20 -2.20 10.19 -10.16
CA LEU A 20 -1.60 9.92 -8.86
C LEU A 20 -2.58 10.18 -7.72
N GLN A 21 -3.29 11.32 -7.77
CA GLN A 21 -4.26 11.65 -6.73
C GLN A 21 -5.42 10.68 -6.70
N LYS A 22 -5.89 10.25 -7.88
CA LYS A 22 -7.01 9.31 -7.94
C LYS A 22 -6.61 7.93 -7.41
N VAL A 23 -5.41 7.49 -7.73
CA VAL A 23 -4.90 6.22 -7.19
C VAL A 23 -4.78 6.32 -5.67
N ALA A 24 -4.23 7.42 -5.16
CA ALA A 24 -4.09 7.60 -3.72
C ALA A 24 -5.45 7.56 -3.01
N LYS A 25 -6.47 8.19 -3.60
CA LYS A 25 -7.81 8.16 -3.01
C LYS A 25 -8.39 6.75 -2.97
N GLU A 26 -8.13 5.95 -4.01
CA GLU A 26 -8.61 4.57 -4.02
C GLU A 26 -7.90 3.73 -2.97
N MET A 27 -6.60 3.94 -2.78
CA MET A 27 -5.87 3.22 -1.74
C MET A 27 -6.45 3.55 -0.37
N GLU A 28 -6.68 4.82 -0.10
CA GLU A 28 -7.25 5.26 1.16
C GLU A 28 -8.66 4.69 1.36
N ARG A 29 -9.48 4.75 0.32
CA ARG A 29 -10.85 4.25 0.38
C ARG A 29 -10.92 2.77 0.71
N HIS A 30 -9.93 2.00 0.26
CA HIS A 30 -9.89 0.56 0.49
C HIS A 30 -9.08 0.20 1.74
N GLY A 31 -8.84 1.16 2.62
CA GLY A 31 -8.29 0.87 3.94
C GLY A 31 -6.79 0.76 4.03
N PHE A 32 -6.07 1.19 3.01
CA PHE A 32 -4.61 1.18 3.07
C PHE A 32 -4.10 2.40 3.82
N GLU A 33 -3.01 2.23 4.52
CA GLU A 33 -2.34 3.28 5.27
C GLU A 33 -1.17 3.81 4.47
N ARG A 34 -1.08 5.14 4.33
CA ARG A 34 0.01 5.75 3.57
C ARG A 34 1.26 5.80 4.44
N ILE A 35 2.32 5.13 3.99
CA ILE A 35 3.57 5.13 4.75
C ILE A 35 4.64 6.00 4.11
N ASN A 36 4.45 6.35 2.85
CA ASN A 36 5.27 7.34 2.16
C ASN A 36 4.45 7.86 0.98
N TYR A 37 4.96 8.85 0.29
CA TYR A 37 4.23 9.53 -0.77
C TYR A 37 3.61 8.57 -1.79
N SER A 38 4.37 7.58 -2.24
CA SER A 38 3.91 6.61 -3.23
C SER A 38 3.91 5.17 -2.69
N VAL A 39 3.82 5.02 -1.36
CA VAL A 39 3.90 3.70 -0.74
C VAL A 39 2.81 3.57 0.32
N TRP A 40 2.07 2.48 0.23
CA TRP A 40 0.93 2.20 1.10
C TRP A 40 1.07 0.82 1.72
N LEU A 41 0.43 0.64 2.86
CA LEU A 41 0.45 -0.61 3.59
C LEU A 41 -0.97 -1.02 3.91
N GLY A 42 -1.31 -2.27 3.67
CA GLY A 42 -2.65 -2.77 3.96
C GLY A 42 -2.66 -4.23 4.34
N LEU A 43 -3.82 -4.67 4.77
CA LEU A 43 -4.01 -6.06 5.22
C LEU A 43 -4.59 -6.95 4.13
N THR A 44 -5.14 -6.33 3.09
CA THR A 44 -5.79 -7.05 2.00
C THR A 44 -4.88 -7.11 0.80
N ASN A 45 -4.84 -8.28 0.16
CA ASN A 45 -4.13 -8.43 -1.11
C ASN A 45 -4.83 -7.55 -2.16
N PRO A 46 -4.17 -6.51 -2.69
CA PRO A 46 -4.84 -5.59 -3.62
C PRO A 46 -5.28 -6.26 -4.92
N ALA A 47 -4.62 -7.34 -5.32
CA ALA A 47 -5.03 -8.05 -6.53
C ALA A 47 -6.30 -8.88 -6.32
N LYS A 48 -6.68 -9.10 -5.07
CA LYS A 48 -7.89 -9.86 -4.75
C LYS A 48 -9.04 -8.98 -4.31
N ASP A 49 -8.82 -7.70 -4.14
CA ASP A 49 -9.87 -6.73 -3.90
C ASP A 49 -10.37 -6.27 -5.26
N ALA A 50 -11.47 -6.87 -5.71
CA ALA A 50 -11.97 -6.65 -7.06
C ALA A 50 -12.25 -5.19 -7.36
N GLY A 51 -12.83 -4.48 -6.40
CA GLY A 51 -13.13 -3.06 -6.59
C GLY A 51 -11.88 -2.22 -6.75
N LEU A 52 -10.90 -2.44 -5.90
CA LEU A 52 -9.64 -1.71 -5.97
C LEU A 52 -8.90 -2.03 -7.26
N LYS A 53 -8.76 -3.33 -7.55
CA LYS A 53 -8.04 -3.76 -8.75
C LYS A 53 -8.65 -3.18 -10.01
N THR A 54 -9.98 -3.28 -10.15
CA THR A 54 -10.67 -2.77 -11.34
C THR A 54 -10.45 -1.28 -11.49
N ARG A 55 -10.60 -0.54 -10.41
CA ARG A 55 -10.46 0.92 -10.46
C ARG A 55 -9.05 1.35 -10.81
N ILE A 56 -8.05 0.72 -10.20
CA ILE A 56 -6.65 1.04 -10.51
C ILE A 56 -6.37 0.75 -11.99
N CYS A 57 -6.80 -0.42 -12.48
CA CYS A 57 -6.60 -0.77 -13.88
C CYS A 57 -7.26 0.23 -14.83
N GLU A 58 -8.47 0.69 -14.50
CA GLU A 58 -9.13 1.71 -15.31
C GLU A 58 -8.33 3.00 -15.37
N LEU A 59 -7.81 3.43 -14.23
CA LEU A 59 -7.03 4.65 -14.17
C LEU A 59 -5.75 4.56 -14.98
N LEU A 60 -5.10 3.39 -14.94
CA LEU A 60 -3.83 3.20 -15.64
C LEU A 60 -3.99 3.04 -17.15
N LYS A 61 -5.20 2.77 -17.63
CA LYS A 61 -5.45 2.66 -19.07
C LYS A 61 -5.58 3.99 -19.76
N LYS A 62 -5.75 5.06 -19.03
CA LYS A 62 -5.94 6.38 -19.64
C LYS A 62 -4.64 6.88 -20.27
N PRO A 63 -4.72 7.66 -21.37
CA PRO A 63 -3.52 8.14 -22.06
C PRO A 63 -2.57 8.92 -21.15
N GLU A 64 -3.12 9.73 -20.23
CA GLU A 64 -2.30 10.52 -19.32
C GLU A 64 -1.53 9.67 -18.31
N ALA A 65 -1.94 8.41 -18.15
CA ALA A 65 -1.26 7.49 -17.25
C ALA A 65 -0.19 6.64 -17.95
N LYS A 66 0.14 6.99 -19.18
CA LYS A 66 1.13 6.24 -19.95
C LYS A 66 2.42 6.09 -19.13
N ASN A 67 2.96 4.88 -19.14
CA ASN A 67 4.19 4.51 -18.42
C ASN A 67 4.06 4.51 -16.90
N SER A 68 2.85 4.65 -16.39
CA SER A 68 2.62 4.52 -14.95
C SER A 68 2.59 3.05 -14.56
N LYS A 69 3.09 2.76 -13.36
CA LYS A 69 3.17 1.39 -12.85
C LYS A 69 2.78 1.35 -11.40
N VAL A 70 2.05 0.31 -11.04
CA VAL A 70 1.66 0.06 -9.65
C VAL A 70 2.08 -1.36 -9.31
N TYR A 71 2.87 -1.49 -8.26
CA TYR A 71 3.37 -2.79 -7.80
C TYR A 71 2.82 -3.10 -6.43
N PHE A 72 2.72 -4.38 -6.11
CA PHE A 72 2.46 -4.76 -4.74
C PHE A 72 3.23 -6.03 -4.41
N PHE A 73 3.48 -6.22 -3.11
CA PHE A 73 4.12 -7.44 -2.65
C PHE A 73 3.74 -7.70 -1.19
N PRO A 74 3.70 -8.98 -0.82
CA PRO A 74 3.43 -9.33 0.57
C PRO A 74 4.66 -9.09 1.43
N ILE A 75 4.45 -8.71 2.67
CA ILE A 75 5.53 -8.58 3.64
C ILE A 75 5.06 -9.19 4.96
N ALA A 76 5.90 -10.05 5.53
CA ALA A 76 5.59 -10.61 6.85
C ALA A 76 5.62 -9.50 7.88
N HIS A 77 4.72 -9.58 8.85
CA HIS A 77 4.66 -8.60 9.93
C HIS A 77 6.02 -8.49 10.64
N SER A 78 6.68 -9.62 10.87
CA SER A 78 7.99 -9.64 11.51
C SER A 78 9.05 -8.92 10.68
N SER A 79 8.94 -8.99 9.36
CA SER A 79 9.87 -8.28 8.48
C SER A 79 9.60 -6.77 8.51
N LEU A 80 8.32 -6.40 8.49
CA LEU A 80 7.96 -4.98 8.58
C LEU A 80 8.46 -4.37 9.88
N ALA A 81 8.41 -5.13 10.98
CA ALA A 81 8.88 -4.66 12.27
C ALA A 81 10.37 -4.33 12.27
N LYS A 82 11.12 -4.87 11.32
CA LYS A 82 12.56 -4.62 11.20
C LYS A 82 12.89 -3.42 10.31
N MET A 83 11.87 -2.74 9.79
CA MET A 83 12.12 -1.58 8.93
C MET A 83 12.95 -0.53 9.66
N ARG A 84 13.95 -0.01 8.96
CA ARG A 84 14.79 1.07 9.47
C ARG A 84 15.08 2.04 8.35
N THR A 85 15.30 3.30 8.68
CA THR A 85 15.84 4.24 7.70
C THR A 85 17.29 3.88 7.46
N ILE A 86 17.87 4.43 6.39
CA ILE A 86 19.21 4.01 6.00
C ILE A 86 20.26 4.37 7.07
N ASP A 87 19.96 5.35 7.90
CA ASP A 87 20.86 5.73 9.00
C ASP A 87 20.65 4.86 10.25
N GLY A 88 19.85 3.80 10.14
CA GLY A 88 19.64 2.83 11.22
C GLY A 88 18.53 3.17 12.18
N LYS A 89 17.82 4.27 11.97
CA LYS A 89 16.76 4.67 12.89
C LYS A 89 15.45 3.97 12.58
N LYS A 90 14.68 3.72 13.62
CA LYS A 90 13.34 3.20 13.50
C LYS A 90 12.40 4.32 13.01
N PRO A 91 11.60 4.07 11.96
CA PRO A 91 10.64 5.10 11.52
C PRO A 91 9.68 5.47 12.66
N GLU A 92 9.34 6.74 12.76
CA GLU A 92 8.49 7.24 13.84
C GLU A 92 7.15 6.54 13.90
N ASP A 93 6.55 6.29 12.74
CA ASP A 93 5.21 5.72 12.69
C ASP A 93 5.18 4.20 12.59
N LEU A 94 6.34 3.55 12.72
CA LEU A 94 6.40 2.10 12.55
C LEU A 94 5.46 1.36 13.48
N ASP A 95 5.43 1.74 14.74
CA ASP A 95 4.57 1.06 15.70
C ASP A 95 3.11 1.21 15.33
N TYR A 96 2.71 2.37 14.83
CA TYR A 96 1.36 2.60 14.36
C TYR A 96 1.03 1.70 13.16
N TRP A 97 1.95 1.62 12.20
CA TRP A 97 1.74 0.76 11.03
C TRP A 97 1.61 -0.71 11.44
N LEU A 98 2.38 -1.14 12.42
CA LEU A 98 2.33 -2.51 12.90
C LEU A 98 1.02 -2.80 13.64
N MET A 99 0.38 -1.79 14.18
CA MET A 99 -0.86 -1.94 14.92
C MET A 99 -2.07 -2.21 14.04
N GLN A 100 -1.98 -2.00 12.73
CA GLN A 100 -3.11 -2.26 11.83
C GLN A 100 -3.69 -3.65 12.02
N ARG A 101 -2.82 -4.65 12.17
CA ARG A 101 -3.28 -6.01 12.39
C ARG A 101 -4.16 -6.13 13.62
N LYS A 102 -3.78 -5.44 14.68
CA LYS A 102 -4.49 -5.54 15.95
C LYS A 102 -5.89 -4.94 15.87
N THR A 103 -6.03 -3.86 15.14
CA THR A 103 -7.34 -3.20 15.04
C THR A 103 -8.35 -4.07 14.31
N MET A 104 -7.91 -5.02 13.51
CA MET A 104 -8.80 -5.92 12.80
C MET A 104 -9.50 -6.92 13.71
N PHE A 105 -9.02 -7.09 14.93
CA PHE A 105 -9.54 -8.11 15.84
C PHE A 105 -10.38 -7.53 16.98
N PHE A 106 -10.67 -6.27 16.92
CA PHE A 106 -11.56 -5.64 17.90
C PHE A 106 -12.96 -5.33 17.33
#